data_24f8ad6ff2fdf53c48663d508b4b4bdb
#
_entry.id   24f8ad6ff2fdf53c48663d508b4b4bdb
#
_cell.length_a   1.000
_cell.length_b   1.000
_cell.length_c   1.000
_cell.angle_alpha   90.00
_cell.angle_beta   90.00
_cell.angle_gamma   90.00
#
_symmetry.space_group_name_H-M   'P 1'
#
loop_
_entity.id
_entity.type
_entity.pdbx_description
1 polymer ?
#
loop_
_entity_poly.entity_id
_entity_poly.type
_entity_poly.pdbx_seq_one_letter_code
_entity_poly.pdbx_strand_id
1 'polypeptide(L)'
;DLLKERAETGRIYIMNIDHCNSHSSFKDQIWMSNLCQEITLPTFPLSHIDDLVGEIALCILSAVNVGKIRSDEELEELCELSVRGLEELIDYQHYPVRAAEIATKARRSLGVGFIGLAHYLAKLGFKYDSQEAWDAVHGLAESFQYYLLKASNKIAQEKGHCEYFGRTKYADGILPID
;
A
#
# COMPACT_ATOMS: atom_id res chain seq x y z
N ASP A 1 -28.34 13.22 -10.61
CA ASP A 1 -28.06 12.28 -11.70
C ASP A 1 -26.85 11.39 -11.42
N LEU A 2 -25.66 11.91 -11.00
CA LEU A 2 -24.48 11.11 -10.72
C LEU A 2 -24.71 10.04 -9.64
N LEU A 3 -25.34 10.38 -8.52
CA LEU A 3 -25.64 9.42 -7.46
C LEU A 3 -26.63 8.35 -7.89
N LYS A 4 -27.60 8.71 -8.74
CA LYS A 4 -28.53 7.76 -9.33
C LYS A 4 -27.81 6.77 -10.24
N GLU A 5 -26.99 7.28 -11.17
CA GLU A 5 -26.18 6.44 -12.05
C GLU A 5 -25.26 5.50 -11.29
N ARG A 6 -24.61 6.01 -10.23
CA ARG A 6 -23.78 5.18 -9.33
C ARG A 6 -24.59 4.05 -8.68
N ALA A 7 -25.78 4.36 -8.16
CA ALA A 7 -26.62 3.37 -7.50
C ALA A 7 -27.17 2.30 -8.47
N GLU A 8 -27.53 2.72 -9.69
CA GLU A 8 -28.12 1.84 -10.70
C GLU A 8 -27.10 0.98 -11.45
N THR A 9 -25.88 1.49 -11.67
CA THR A 9 -24.88 0.82 -12.52
C THR A 9 -23.62 0.36 -11.79
N GLY A 10 -23.28 0.95 -10.66
CA GLY A 10 -22.04 0.71 -9.94
C GLY A 10 -20.76 1.18 -10.67
N ARG A 11 -20.89 1.94 -11.76
CA ARG A 11 -19.76 2.35 -12.62
C ARG A 11 -19.09 3.64 -12.20
N ILE A 12 -19.75 4.45 -11.37
CA ILE A 12 -19.23 5.74 -10.92
C ILE A 12 -18.58 5.58 -9.56
N TYR A 13 -17.29 5.90 -9.48
CA TYR A 13 -16.54 5.95 -8.24
C TYR A 13 -16.45 7.40 -7.73
N ILE A 14 -16.47 7.55 -6.41
CA ILE A 14 -16.31 8.85 -5.74
C ILE A 14 -15.06 8.75 -4.88
N MET A 15 -14.11 9.64 -5.11
CA MET A 15 -12.84 9.71 -4.39
C MET A 15 -12.79 10.98 -3.55
N ASN A 16 -12.50 10.82 -2.26
CA ASN A 16 -12.27 11.95 -1.35
C ASN A 16 -10.80 12.38 -1.46
N ILE A 17 -10.48 13.16 -2.48
CA ILE A 17 -9.11 13.54 -2.85
C ILE A 17 -8.39 14.29 -1.72
N ASP A 18 -9.10 15.09 -0.93
CA ASP A 18 -8.55 15.83 0.20
C ASP A 18 -8.02 14.87 1.27
N HIS A 19 -8.79 13.84 1.60
CA HIS A 19 -8.40 12.81 2.56
C HIS A 19 -7.21 11.98 2.03
N CYS A 20 -7.21 11.63 0.74
CA CYS A 20 -6.08 10.93 0.13
C CYS A 20 -4.79 11.72 0.28
N ASN A 21 -4.83 13.03 0.08
CA ASN A 21 -3.65 13.89 0.20
C ASN A 21 -3.26 14.16 1.67
N SER A 22 -4.22 14.38 2.56
CA SER A 22 -3.92 14.65 3.98
C SER A 22 -3.32 13.45 4.70
N HIS A 23 -3.80 12.23 4.38
CA HIS A 23 -3.36 10.98 5.03
C HIS A 23 -2.29 10.21 4.24
N SER A 24 -1.85 10.73 3.10
CA SER A 24 -0.77 10.12 2.30
C SER A 24 0.58 10.24 2.99
N SER A 25 1.43 9.24 2.79
CA SER A 25 2.86 9.29 3.15
C SER A 25 3.70 10.14 2.18
N PHE A 26 3.12 10.64 1.09
CA PHE A 26 3.80 11.44 0.07
C PHE A 26 3.60 12.94 0.31
N LYS A 27 4.60 13.73 -0.08
CA LYS A 27 4.50 15.20 -0.19
C LYS A 27 3.95 15.62 -1.56
N ASP A 28 4.20 14.81 -2.58
CA ASP A 28 3.64 15.02 -3.92
C ASP A 28 2.13 14.83 -3.92
N GLN A 29 1.44 15.65 -4.68
CA GLN A 29 -0.01 15.62 -4.75
C GLN A 29 -0.53 14.39 -5.49
N ILE A 30 -1.56 13.78 -4.92
CA ILE A 30 -2.32 12.69 -5.51
C ILE A 30 -3.51 13.28 -6.25
N TRP A 31 -3.67 12.92 -7.53
CA TRP A 31 -4.73 13.43 -8.39
C TRP A 31 -5.77 12.37 -8.76
N MET A 32 -5.42 11.10 -8.69
CA MET A 32 -6.25 9.98 -9.10
C MET A 32 -5.92 8.71 -8.32
N SER A 33 -6.73 7.70 -8.51
CA SER A 33 -6.49 6.33 -8.02
C SER A 33 -6.46 5.36 -9.21
N ASN A 34 -6.17 4.08 -8.92
CA ASN A 34 -6.43 2.99 -9.83
C ASN A 34 -7.94 2.70 -9.96
N LEU A 35 -8.33 1.72 -10.81
CA LEU A 35 -9.72 1.39 -11.09
C LEU A 35 -10.54 1.08 -9.82
N CYS A 36 -10.01 0.28 -8.91
CA CYS A 36 -10.72 -0.14 -7.69
C CYS A 36 -10.58 0.83 -6.50
N GLN A 37 -9.88 1.94 -6.68
CA GLN A 37 -9.63 3.01 -5.69
C GLN A 37 -8.85 2.59 -4.42
N GLU A 38 -8.22 1.43 -4.41
CA GLU A 38 -7.38 0.97 -3.29
C GLU A 38 -5.96 1.54 -3.32
N ILE A 39 -5.53 2.12 -4.45
CA ILE A 39 -4.18 2.66 -4.64
C ILE A 39 -4.25 4.16 -4.91
N THR A 40 -3.63 4.95 -4.04
CA THR A 40 -3.53 6.41 -4.19
C THR A 40 -2.06 6.81 -4.16
N LEU A 41 -1.45 6.90 -5.33
CA LEU A 41 -0.05 7.25 -5.52
C LEU A 41 0.08 8.53 -6.37
N PRO A 42 1.12 9.35 -6.13
CA PRO A 42 1.38 10.50 -6.99
C PRO A 42 1.70 10.08 -8.42
N THR A 43 1.21 10.86 -9.37
CA THR A 43 1.47 10.72 -10.80
C THR A 43 1.83 12.06 -11.41
N PHE A 44 2.55 12.06 -12.56
CA PHE A 44 2.83 13.27 -13.33
C PHE A 44 2.40 13.05 -14.77
N PRO A 45 1.80 14.08 -15.42
CA PRO A 45 1.34 13.96 -16.80
C PRO A 45 2.47 13.62 -17.76
N LEU A 46 2.16 12.82 -18.77
CA LEU A 46 3.06 12.53 -19.89
C LEU A 46 2.76 13.47 -21.06
N SER A 47 3.80 13.96 -21.71
CA SER A 47 3.69 14.69 -22.98
C SER A 47 3.59 13.73 -24.18
N HIS A 48 4.22 12.55 -24.08
CA HIS A 48 4.18 11.45 -25.06
C HIS A 48 4.58 10.13 -24.37
N ILE A 49 4.45 9.00 -25.07
CA ILE A 49 4.65 7.65 -24.49
C ILE A 49 6.07 7.41 -23.98
N ASP A 50 7.07 8.03 -24.60
CA ASP A 50 8.49 7.91 -24.25
C ASP A 50 8.98 9.08 -23.36
N ASP A 51 8.05 9.79 -22.70
CA ASP A 51 8.38 10.89 -21.81
C ASP A 51 9.31 10.42 -20.66
N LEU A 52 10.31 11.24 -20.36
CA LEU A 52 11.28 10.98 -19.30
C LEU A 52 10.96 11.74 -18.00
N VAL A 53 9.92 12.56 -18.00
CA VAL A 53 9.51 13.40 -16.87
C VAL A 53 8.19 12.93 -16.26
N GLY A 54 7.28 12.40 -17.11
CA GLY A 54 5.99 11.88 -16.67
C GLY A 54 6.15 10.63 -15.79
N GLU A 55 5.19 10.42 -14.88
CA GLU A 55 5.16 9.28 -13.98
C GLU A 55 3.83 8.55 -14.08
N ILE A 56 3.87 7.24 -14.38
CA ILE A 56 2.74 6.33 -14.23
C ILE A 56 2.97 5.51 -12.96
N ALA A 57 2.13 5.72 -11.95
CA ALA A 57 2.24 5.00 -10.70
C ALA A 57 1.84 3.53 -10.87
N LEU A 58 2.69 2.64 -10.37
CA LEU A 58 2.40 1.22 -10.21
C LEU A 58 2.55 0.85 -8.74
N CYS A 59 1.71 -0.06 -8.27
CA CYS A 59 1.86 -0.68 -6.97
C CYS A 59 2.02 -2.18 -7.14
N ILE A 60 3.06 -2.74 -6.52
CA ILE A 60 3.33 -4.17 -6.52
C ILE A 60 2.73 -4.75 -5.25
N LEU A 61 1.87 -5.76 -5.41
CA LEU A 61 0.97 -6.21 -4.36
C LEU A 61 1.32 -7.61 -3.86
N SER A 62 1.18 -7.81 -2.55
CA SER A 62 1.09 -9.13 -1.92
C SER A 62 0.06 -9.12 -0.79
N ALA A 63 -0.30 -10.31 -0.29
CA ALA A 63 -1.20 -10.43 0.84
C ALA A 63 -0.80 -11.60 1.74
N VAL A 64 -0.75 -11.36 3.05
CA VAL A 64 -0.49 -12.36 4.07
C VAL A 64 -1.81 -13.00 4.51
N ASN A 65 -1.89 -14.33 4.52
CA ASN A 65 -3.08 -15.04 4.97
C ASN A 65 -3.10 -15.16 6.50
N VAL A 66 -3.66 -14.16 7.17
CA VAL A 66 -3.72 -14.10 8.65
C VAL A 66 -4.53 -15.25 9.27
N GLY A 67 -5.47 -15.83 8.53
CA GLY A 67 -6.21 -17.02 8.98
C GLY A 67 -5.33 -18.27 9.15
N LYS A 68 -4.12 -18.29 8.61
CA LYS A 68 -3.17 -19.41 8.68
C LYS A 68 -2.01 -19.18 9.63
N ILE A 69 -1.79 -17.98 10.11
CA ILE A 69 -0.72 -17.61 11.03
C ILE A 69 -0.91 -18.32 12.37
N ARG A 70 0.19 -18.76 12.97
CA ARG A 70 0.24 -19.54 14.20
C ARG A 70 0.79 -18.77 15.38
N SER A 71 1.63 -17.76 15.14
CA SER A 71 2.23 -16.91 16.17
C SER A 71 2.53 -15.52 15.63
N ASP A 72 2.84 -14.59 16.53
CA ASP A 72 3.21 -13.22 16.20
C ASP A 72 4.58 -13.15 15.49
N GLU A 73 5.51 -14.02 15.88
CA GLU A 73 6.82 -14.15 15.25
C GLU A 73 6.68 -14.60 13.78
N GLU A 74 5.75 -15.53 13.49
CA GLU A 74 5.45 -15.93 12.12
C GLU A 74 4.84 -14.78 11.31
N LEU A 75 4.02 -13.94 11.93
CA LEU A 75 3.49 -12.74 11.30
C LEU A 75 4.63 -11.77 10.93
N GLU A 76 5.55 -11.50 11.84
CA GLU A 76 6.72 -10.65 11.60
C GLU A 76 7.57 -11.17 10.46
N GLU A 77 7.90 -12.48 10.46
CA GLU A 77 8.68 -13.11 9.40
C GLU A 77 8.00 -12.99 8.03
N LEU A 78 6.68 -13.25 7.96
CA LEU A 78 5.91 -13.15 6.72
C LEU A 78 5.79 -11.71 6.22
N CYS A 79 5.69 -10.73 7.10
CA CYS A 79 5.73 -9.32 6.74
C CYS A 79 7.09 -8.96 6.13
N GLU A 80 8.19 -9.34 6.75
CA GLU A 80 9.54 -9.09 6.21
C GLU A 80 9.73 -9.79 4.87
N LEU A 81 9.34 -11.05 4.74
CA LEU A 81 9.45 -11.80 3.50
C LEU A 81 8.61 -11.17 2.37
N SER A 82 7.42 -10.70 2.68
CA SER A 82 6.55 -10.01 1.72
C SER A 82 7.18 -8.73 1.20
N VAL A 83 7.69 -7.88 2.10
CA VAL A 83 8.36 -6.62 1.71
C VAL A 83 9.60 -6.91 0.89
N ARG A 84 10.45 -7.85 1.28
CA ARG A 84 11.66 -8.23 0.54
C ARG A 84 11.33 -8.78 -0.85
N GLY A 85 10.34 -9.67 -0.94
CA GLY A 85 9.93 -10.25 -2.22
C GLY A 85 9.42 -9.20 -3.21
N LEU A 86 8.61 -8.26 -2.74
CA LEU A 86 8.11 -7.17 -3.59
C LEU A 86 9.21 -6.18 -3.97
N GLU A 87 10.12 -5.89 -3.04
CA GLU A 87 11.28 -5.02 -3.28
C GLU A 87 12.16 -5.56 -4.41
N GLU A 88 12.44 -6.86 -4.41
CA GLU A 88 13.20 -7.51 -5.48
C GLU A 88 12.45 -7.52 -6.82
N LEU A 89 11.12 -7.69 -6.80
CA LEU A 89 10.29 -7.67 -8.00
C LEU A 89 10.32 -6.33 -8.73
N ILE A 90 10.49 -5.22 -8.03
CA ILE A 90 10.63 -3.89 -8.65
C ILE A 90 11.78 -3.87 -9.66
N ASP A 91 12.89 -4.49 -9.33
CA ASP A 91 14.08 -4.50 -10.20
C ASP A 91 14.06 -5.64 -11.22
N TYR A 92 13.40 -6.75 -10.89
CA TYR A 92 13.32 -7.92 -11.74
C TYR A 92 12.33 -7.81 -12.91
N GLN A 93 11.20 -7.09 -12.72
CA GLN A 93 10.15 -7.02 -13.73
C GLN A 93 10.54 -6.16 -14.93
N HIS A 94 9.94 -6.46 -16.09
CA HIS A 94 10.06 -5.65 -17.29
C HIS A 94 9.00 -4.55 -17.34
N TYR A 95 9.41 -3.33 -17.67
CA TYR A 95 8.53 -2.18 -17.81
C TYR A 95 8.36 -1.82 -19.30
N PRO A 96 7.17 -2.02 -19.89
CA PRO A 96 6.94 -1.70 -21.30
C PRO A 96 6.85 -0.20 -21.56
N VAL A 97 6.59 0.62 -20.54
CA VAL A 97 6.46 2.08 -20.62
C VAL A 97 7.47 2.74 -19.68
N ARG A 98 8.28 3.64 -20.23
CA ARG A 98 9.36 4.30 -19.50
C ARG A 98 8.89 5.07 -18.26
N ALA A 99 7.76 5.79 -18.35
CA ALA A 99 7.19 6.54 -17.24
C ALA A 99 6.78 5.64 -16.06
N ALA A 100 6.38 4.39 -16.32
CA ALA A 100 6.08 3.42 -15.27
C ALA A 100 7.36 2.90 -14.59
N GLU A 101 8.42 2.68 -15.35
CA GLU A 101 9.73 2.30 -14.80
C GLU A 101 10.29 3.38 -13.89
N ILE A 102 10.30 4.64 -14.36
CA ILE A 102 10.79 5.80 -13.59
C ILE A 102 10.06 5.90 -12.25
N ALA A 103 8.72 5.98 -12.29
CA ALA A 103 7.91 6.12 -11.09
C ALA A 103 8.11 4.96 -10.11
N THR A 104 8.10 3.72 -10.62
CA THR A 104 8.18 2.53 -9.77
C THR A 104 9.55 2.39 -9.12
N LYS A 105 10.63 2.56 -9.86
CA LYS A 105 12.00 2.45 -9.33
C LYS A 105 12.37 3.60 -8.40
N ALA A 106 11.93 4.84 -8.71
CA ALA A 106 12.24 6.00 -7.88
C ALA A 106 11.44 6.04 -6.57
N ARG A 107 10.19 5.59 -6.58
CA ARG A 107 9.31 5.60 -5.39
C ARG A 107 9.33 4.30 -4.60
N ARG A 108 9.51 3.15 -5.26
CA ARG A 108 9.50 1.79 -4.69
C ARG A 108 8.25 1.54 -3.83
N SER A 109 7.08 1.92 -4.35
CA SER A 109 5.82 1.79 -3.64
C SER A 109 5.35 0.34 -3.60
N LEU A 110 5.10 -0.17 -2.39
CA LEU A 110 4.65 -1.54 -2.14
C LEU A 110 3.27 -1.54 -1.49
N GLY A 111 2.43 -2.50 -1.86
CA GLY A 111 1.15 -2.76 -1.23
C GLY A 111 1.13 -4.15 -0.62
N VAL A 112 1.23 -4.24 0.70
CA VAL A 112 1.12 -5.50 1.43
C VAL A 112 -0.15 -5.46 2.27
N GLY A 113 -1.13 -6.29 1.91
CA GLY A 113 -2.38 -6.43 2.64
C GLY A 113 -2.46 -7.76 3.39
N PHE A 114 -3.62 -8.04 3.96
CA PHE A 114 -3.91 -9.35 4.54
C PHE A 114 -5.23 -9.92 4.01
N ILE A 115 -5.31 -11.24 3.96
CA ILE A 115 -6.51 -12.00 3.61
C ILE A 115 -6.83 -13.01 4.72
N GLY A 116 -8.03 -13.56 4.69
CA GLY A 116 -8.43 -14.58 5.66
C GLY A 116 -8.87 -14.04 7.01
N LEU A 117 -9.24 -12.73 7.12
CA LEU A 117 -9.66 -12.11 8.35
C LEU A 117 -10.88 -12.81 8.98
N ALA A 118 -11.91 -13.14 8.19
CA ALA A 118 -13.08 -13.85 8.70
C ALA A 118 -12.72 -15.22 9.30
N HIS A 119 -11.78 -15.94 8.67
CA HIS A 119 -11.27 -17.20 9.21
C HIS A 119 -10.47 -16.99 10.49
N TYR A 120 -9.65 -15.94 10.55
CA TYR A 120 -8.90 -15.56 11.76
C TYR A 120 -9.86 -15.32 12.94
N LEU A 121 -10.89 -14.52 12.76
CA LEU A 121 -11.89 -14.23 13.79
C LEU A 121 -12.69 -15.47 14.19
N ALA A 122 -13.06 -16.33 13.23
CA ALA A 122 -13.74 -17.58 13.49
C ALA A 122 -12.89 -18.55 14.34
N LYS A 123 -11.57 -18.61 14.11
CA LYS A 123 -10.64 -19.39 14.95
C LYS A 123 -10.57 -18.89 16.39
N LEU A 124 -10.73 -17.58 16.61
CA LEU A 124 -10.81 -16.97 17.93
C LEU A 124 -12.18 -17.14 18.60
N GLY A 125 -13.18 -17.61 17.85
CA GLY A 125 -14.54 -17.76 18.32
C GLY A 125 -15.33 -16.44 18.40
N PHE A 126 -14.85 -15.39 17.72
CA PHE A 126 -15.48 -14.06 17.73
C PHE A 126 -16.48 -13.92 16.59
N LYS A 127 -17.59 -13.24 16.87
CA LYS A 127 -18.52 -12.80 15.85
C LYS A 127 -17.92 -11.59 15.13
N TYR A 128 -18.10 -11.53 13.81
CA TYR A 128 -17.49 -10.49 12.97
C TYR A 128 -17.85 -9.05 13.38
N ASP A 129 -19.04 -8.85 13.93
CA ASP A 129 -19.61 -7.57 14.35
C ASP A 129 -19.55 -7.36 15.87
N SER A 130 -18.70 -8.10 16.59
CA SER A 130 -18.55 -7.99 18.04
C SER A 130 -17.37 -7.07 18.43
N GLN A 131 -17.42 -6.56 19.67
CA GLN A 131 -16.34 -5.72 20.21
C GLN A 131 -15.02 -6.50 20.29
N GLU A 132 -15.07 -7.77 20.67
CA GLU A 132 -13.89 -8.64 20.74
C GLU A 132 -13.23 -8.81 19.37
N ALA A 133 -14.03 -8.88 18.30
CA ALA A 133 -13.51 -8.92 16.94
C ALA A 133 -12.84 -7.59 16.56
N TRP A 134 -13.44 -6.45 16.90
CA TRP A 134 -12.86 -5.14 16.62
C TRP A 134 -11.54 -4.94 17.35
N ASP A 135 -11.48 -5.30 18.62
CA ASP A 135 -10.25 -5.21 19.41
C ASP A 135 -9.15 -6.14 18.86
N ALA A 136 -9.51 -7.36 18.46
CA ALA A 136 -8.57 -8.30 17.84
C ALA A 136 -8.06 -7.80 16.48
N VAL A 137 -8.93 -7.21 15.66
CA VAL A 137 -8.54 -6.61 14.36
C VAL A 137 -7.66 -5.40 14.56
N HIS A 138 -7.96 -4.55 15.56
CA HIS A 138 -7.13 -3.40 15.88
C HIS A 138 -5.70 -3.83 16.24
N GLY A 139 -5.54 -4.78 17.16
CA GLY A 139 -4.23 -5.30 17.54
C GLY A 139 -3.48 -5.98 16.37
N LEU A 140 -4.19 -6.77 15.57
CA LEU A 140 -3.62 -7.38 14.36
C LEU A 140 -3.13 -6.32 13.37
N ALA A 141 -3.93 -5.29 13.11
CA ALA A 141 -3.58 -4.23 12.16
C ALA A 141 -2.39 -3.39 12.64
N GLU A 142 -2.31 -3.11 13.95
CA GLU A 142 -1.17 -2.42 14.57
C GLU A 142 0.12 -3.22 14.42
N SER A 143 0.12 -4.50 14.80
CA SER A 143 1.28 -5.39 14.64
C SER A 143 1.69 -5.51 13.17
N PHE A 144 0.72 -5.69 12.28
CA PHE A 144 0.97 -5.80 10.85
C PHE A 144 1.64 -4.55 10.27
N GLN A 145 1.11 -3.37 10.57
CA GLN A 145 1.69 -2.09 10.14
C GLN A 145 3.10 -1.89 10.71
N TYR A 146 3.28 -2.20 11.98
CA TYR A 146 4.59 -2.09 12.64
C TYR A 146 5.63 -3.00 11.98
N TYR A 147 5.31 -4.28 11.72
CA TYR A 147 6.26 -5.22 11.10
C TYR A 147 6.59 -4.87 9.66
N LEU A 148 5.63 -4.37 8.90
CA LEU A 148 5.90 -3.89 7.54
C LEU A 148 6.84 -2.68 7.54
N LEU A 149 6.64 -1.70 8.41
CA LEU A 149 7.53 -0.54 8.53
C LEU A 149 8.91 -0.94 9.05
N LYS A 150 8.98 -1.85 10.03
CA LYS A 150 10.23 -2.42 10.53
C LYS A 150 11.02 -3.11 9.41
N ALA A 151 10.35 -3.92 8.59
CA ALA A 151 10.96 -4.58 7.43
C ALA A 151 11.45 -3.57 6.39
N SER A 152 10.64 -2.57 6.06
CA SER A 152 11.01 -1.49 5.12
C SER A 152 12.25 -0.73 5.61
N ASN A 153 12.29 -0.37 6.89
CA ASN A 153 13.45 0.29 7.50
C ASN A 153 14.71 -0.60 7.44
N LYS A 154 14.59 -1.89 7.77
CA LYS A 154 15.69 -2.84 7.69
C LYS A 154 16.28 -2.94 6.27
N ILE A 155 15.43 -3.03 5.26
CA ILE A 155 15.85 -3.07 3.85
C ILE A 155 16.51 -1.74 3.46
N ALA A 156 16.00 -0.60 3.91
CA ALA A 156 16.61 0.69 3.66
C ALA A 156 18.02 0.82 4.31
N GLN A 157 18.24 0.17 5.46
CA GLN A 157 19.59 0.10 6.08
C GLN A 157 20.54 -0.80 5.28
N GLU A 158 20.03 -1.85 4.66
CA GLU A 158 20.83 -2.80 3.87
C GLU A 158 21.18 -2.27 2.46
N LYS A 159 20.21 -1.64 1.78
CA LYS A 159 20.28 -1.25 0.37
C LYS A 159 20.31 0.26 0.11
N GLY A 160 20.07 1.07 1.13
CA GLY A 160 19.77 2.49 1.00
C GLY A 160 18.29 2.77 0.81
N HIS A 161 17.90 4.03 0.98
CA HIS A 161 16.53 4.48 0.74
C HIS A 161 16.25 4.65 -0.77
N CYS A 162 14.97 4.68 -1.15
CA CYS A 162 14.55 4.94 -2.53
C CYS A 162 14.94 6.37 -2.97
N GLU A 163 15.07 6.58 -4.28
CA GLU A 163 15.47 7.87 -4.86
C GLU A 163 14.59 9.03 -4.39
N TYR A 164 13.25 8.81 -4.36
CA TYR A 164 12.29 9.82 -3.98
C TYR A 164 11.93 9.84 -2.48
N PHE A 165 12.79 9.25 -1.63
CA PHE A 165 12.59 9.27 -0.17
C PHE A 165 12.36 10.69 0.36
N GLY A 166 13.14 11.69 -0.08
CA GLY A 166 12.99 13.08 0.30
C GLY A 166 11.63 13.72 -0.06
N ARG A 167 10.86 13.08 -0.98
CA ARG A 167 9.51 13.47 -1.38
C ARG A 167 8.42 12.77 -0.54
N THR A 168 8.79 12.11 0.56
CA THR A 168 7.88 11.46 1.50
C THR A 168 7.84 12.18 2.85
N LYS A 169 6.74 12.04 3.57
CA LYS A 169 6.61 12.51 4.97
C LYS A 169 7.56 11.74 5.90
N TYR A 170 7.93 10.50 5.56
CA TYR A 170 8.91 9.72 6.32
C TYR A 170 10.27 10.42 6.41
N ALA A 171 10.67 11.18 5.38
CA ALA A 171 11.91 11.97 5.41
C ALA A 171 11.87 13.09 6.46
N ASP A 172 10.67 13.52 6.85
CA ASP A 172 10.44 14.51 7.92
C ASP A 172 10.18 13.85 9.29
N GLY A 173 10.24 12.53 9.36
CA GLY A 173 9.96 11.75 10.56
C GLY A 173 8.47 11.59 10.90
N ILE A 174 7.58 11.90 9.95
CA ILE A 174 6.12 11.76 10.12
C ILE A 174 5.72 10.33 9.73
N LEU A 175 5.13 9.62 10.66
CA LEU A 175 4.66 8.23 10.50
C LEU A 175 3.14 8.18 10.32
N PRO A 176 2.59 7.03 9.86
CA PRO A 176 1.14 6.87 9.71
C PRO A 176 0.33 7.04 11.00
N ILE A 177 0.96 6.96 12.17
CA ILE A 177 0.32 7.16 13.47
C ILE A 177 0.21 8.65 13.85
N ASP A 178 0.99 9.53 13.23
CA ASP A 178 0.99 10.97 13.49
C ASP A 178 -0.12 11.71 12.72
#